data_96f91b2ca1df74493b1c66b12a905a1c
#
_entry.id   96f91b2ca1df74493b1c66b12a905a1c
#
_cell.length_a   1.000
_cell.length_b   1.000
_cell.length_c   1.000
_cell.angle_alpha   90.00
_cell.angle_beta   90.00
_cell.angle_gamma   90.00
#
_symmetry.space_group_name_H-M   'P 1'
#
loop_
_entity.id
_entity.type
_entity.pdbx_description
1 polymer ?
#
loop_
_entity_poly.entity_id
_entity_poly.type
_entity_poly.pdbx_seq_one_letter_code
_entity_poly.pdbx_strand_id
1 'polypeptide(L)'
;MKFIQTVLRGIGQVMFQNNIYSGILFLGGIFYNSWVLGLAAVLGTIISTAAAQILKYPKQDIQNGLYGFNGALTGIAVFCFFEVNLITILALILGSVLSTLIMHFFKKLLPPFTAPFVMVSWFLIYSLLFLFQVPLLSSTASTETHLQISSVLANSFGQVMFQENVITGILFLLAIFINNKLMALYALFAAILGSLSGLVFGESFDNINSGLMGYNAILCAIALCGKKRSDFLWITGAIILSTFLNIVLAKTGIITLTAPFVLATWIILTLQKIKINGQKSA
;
A
#
# COMPACT_ATOMS: atom_id res chain seq x y z
N MET A 1 -10.89 13.70 20.96
CA MET A 1 -9.76 12.74 21.08
C MET A 1 -10.01 11.43 20.33
N LYS A 2 -11.16 10.74 20.44
CA LYS A 2 -11.38 9.44 19.77
C LYS A 2 -11.28 9.49 18.23
N PHE A 3 -11.79 10.55 17.56
CA PHE A 3 -11.74 10.65 16.09
C PHE A 3 -10.33 10.78 15.55
N ILE A 4 -9.49 11.63 16.15
CA ILE A 4 -8.07 11.80 15.74
C ILE A 4 -7.32 10.46 15.90
N GLN A 5 -7.55 9.73 16.98
CA GLN A 5 -6.95 8.40 17.16
C GLN A 5 -7.39 7.41 16.09
N THR A 6 -8.66 7.46 15.66
CA THR A 6 -9.17 6.64 14.55
C THR A 6 -8.49 7.00 13.23
N VAL A 7 -8.32 8.29 12.94
CA VAL A 7 -7.60 8.77 11.74
C VAL A 7 -6.14 8.28 11.75
N LEU A 8 -5.43 8.43 12.88
CA LEU A 8 -4.04 7.96 13.00
C LEU A 8 -3.93 6.44 12.85
N ARG A 9 -4.87 5.66 13.42
CA ARG A 9 -4.94 4.22 13.17
C ARG A 9 -5.22 3.92 11.71
N GLY A 10 -6.08 4.71 11.05
CA GLY A 10 -6.35 4.58 9.61
C GLY A 10 -5.07 4.69 8.78
N ILE A 11 -4.24 5.69 9.05
CA ILE A 11 -2.93 5.82 8.41
C ILE A 11 -2.03 4.63 8.76
N GLY A 12 -2.01 4.19 10.02
CA GLY A 12 -1.26 3.01 10.45
C GLY A 12 -1.70 1.73 9.71
N GLN A 13 -2.98 1.58 9.45
CA GLN A 13 -3.57 0.40 8.77
C GLN A 13 -3.13 0.25 7.31
N VAL A 14 -2.57 1.27 6.68
CA VAL A 14 -1.99 1.13 5.33
C VAL A 14 -0.95 -0.01 5.30
N MET A 15 -0.18 -0.13 6.37
CA MET A 15 0.80 -1.22 6.56
C MET A 15 0.39 -2.17 7.70
N PHE A 16 -0.91 -2.37 7.91
CA PHE A 16 -1.49 -3.28 8.91
C PHE A 16 -1.12 -2.95 10.37
N GLN A 17 -0.76 -1.71 10.66
CA GLN A 17 -0.40 -1.29 12.03
C GLN A 17 -1.60 -0.61 12.69
N ASN A 18 -2.41 -1.38 13.44
CA ASN A 18 -3.51 -0.81 14.26
C ASN A 18 -2.93 -0.10 15.50
N ASN A 19 -2.11 0.92 15.28
CA ASN A 19 -1.37 1.63 16.31
C ASN A 19 -1.29 3.12 16.02
N ILE A 20 -1.57 3.96 17.00
CA ILE A 20 -1.55 5.41 16.87
C ILE A 20 -0.12 5.93 16.63
N TYR A 21 0.86 5.37 17.33
CA TYR A 21 2.27 5.80 17.20
C TYR A 21 2.83 5.46 15.81
N SER A 22 2.48 4.27 15.28
CA SER A 22 2.81 3.91 13.91
C SER A 22 2.18 4.89 12.92
N GLY A 23 0.91 5.27 13.13
CA GLY A 23 0.22 6.26 12.30
C GLY A 23 0.89 7.65 12.35
N ILE A 24 1.37 8.08 13.52
CA ILE A 24 2.12 9.34 13.68
C ILE A 24 3.44 9.28 12.91
N LEU A 25 4.19 8.18 13.00
CA LEU A 25 5.48 8.05 12.31
C LEU A 25 5.29 7.96 10.79
N PHE A 26 4.28 7.22 10.31
CA PHE A 26 3.97 7.20 8.89
C PHE A 26 3.60 8.59 8.39
N LEU A 27 2.71 9.29 9.08
CA LEU A 27 2.30 10.63 8.70
C LEU A 27 3.46 11.62 8.75
N GLY A 28 4.30 11.55 9.79
CA GLY A 28 5.51 12.35 9.92
C GLY A 28 6.49 12.13 8.75
N GLY A 29 6.67 10.86 8.34
CA GLY A 29 7.48 10.52 7.16
C GLY A 29 6.91 11.07 5.86
N ILE A 30 5.58 10.98 5.66
CA ILE A 30 4.93 11.54 4.47
C ILE A 30 5.11 13.06 4.43
N PHE A 31 4.84 13.77 5.54
CA PHE A 31 5.03 15.22 5.62
C PHE A 31 6.48 15.65 5.43
N TYR A 32 7.44 14.85 5.92
CA TYR A 32 8.86 15.09 5.71
C TYR A 32 9.24 15.09 4.22
N ASN A 33 8.72 14.14 3.46
CA ASN A 33 9.00 14.02 2.02
C ASN A 33 8.16 14.97 1.18
N SER A 34 6.83 15.02 1.46
CA SER A 34 5.90 15.88 0.73
C SER A 34 4.74 16.33 1.62
N TRP A 35 4.69 17.60 1.85
CA TRP A 35 3.63 18.17 2.65
C TRP A 35 2.26 18.13 1.93
N VAL A 36 2.25 18.19 0.60
CA VAL A 36 1.04 18.03 -0.22
C VAL A 36 0.47 16.61 -0.07
N LEU A 37 1.32 15.59 -0.17
CA LEU A 37 0.92 14.17 0.01
C LEU A 37 0.52 13.90 1.47
N GLY A 38 1.16 14.57 2.44
CA GLY A 38 0.75 14.52 3.85
C GLY A 38 -0.67 15.01 4.08
N LEU A 39 -1.01 16.16 3.50
CA LEU A 39 -2.39 16.70 3.53
C LEU A 39 -3.37 15.75 2.81
N ALA A 40 -3.01 15.21 1.66
CA ALA A 40 -3.83 14.27 0.93
C ALA A 40 -4.13 13.00 1.75
N ALA A 41 -3.11 12.46 2.45
CA ALA A 41 -3.27 11.32 3.37
C ALA A 41 -4.26 11.63 4.49
N VAL A 42 -4.12 12.79 5.14
CA VAL A 42 -5.00 13.23 6.23
C VAL A 42 -6.43 13.41 5.73
N LEU A 43 -6.61 14.17 4.64
CA LEU A 43 -7.94 14.44 4.07
C LEU A 43 -8.63 13.15 3.62
N GLY A 44 -7.94 12.29 2.87
CA GLY A 44 -8.47 11.01 2.42
C GLY A 44 -8.89 10.12 3.59
N THR A 45 -8.07 10.05 4.64
CA THR A 45 -8.40 9.28 5.85
C THR A 45 -9.60 9.85 6.59
N ILE A 46 -9.68 11.17 6.76
CA ILE A 46 -10.80 11.86 7.42
C ILE A 46 -12.09 11.62 6.65
N ILE A 47 -12.10 11.84 5.34
CA ILE A 47 -13.29 11.69 4.49
C ILE A 47 -13.79 10.24 4.53
N SER A 48 -12.91 9.26 4.36
CA SER A 48 -13.26 7.84 4.42
C SER A 48 -13.82 7.44 5.79
N THR A 49 -13.19 7.90 6.86
CA THR A 49 -13.64 7.62 8.23
C THR A 49 -14.99 8.28 8.51
N ALA A 50 -15.18 9.52 8.09
CA ALA A 50 -16.45 10.24 8.22
C ALA A 50 -17.56 9.56 7.39
N ALA A 51 -17.28 9.15 6.15
CA ALA A 51 -18.22 8.41 5.32
C ALA A 51 -18.69 7.11 6.01
N ALA A 52 -17.75 6.34 6.59
CA ALA A 52 -18.10 5.14 7.35
C ALA A 52 -18.97 5.43 8.59
N GLN A 53 -18.74 6.57 9.27
CA GLN A 53 -19.57 7.00 10.40
C GLN A 53 -20.97 7.41 9.98
N ILE A 54 -21.11 8.18 8.91
CA ILE A 54 -22.40 8.62 8.35
C ILE A 54 -23.22 7.41 7.88
N LEU A 55 -22.56 6.43 7.26
CA LEU A 55 -23.18 5.18 6.79
C LEU A 55 -23.44 4.18 7.93
N LYS A 56 -23.11 4.53 9.18
CA LYS A 56 -23.32 3.72 10.38
C LYS A 56 -22.68 2.32 10.28
N TYR A 57 -21.51 2.21 9.67
CA TYR A 57 -20.77 0.96 9.60
C TYR A 57 -20.29 0.51 11.00
N PRO A 58 -19.85 -0.76 11.18
CA PRO A 58 -19.51 -1.30 12.50
C PRO A 58 -18.49 -0.41 13.24
N LYS A 59 -18.88 0.04 14.44
CA LYS A 59 -18.09 1.00 15.23
C LYS A 59 -16.68 0.50 15.54
N GLN A 60 -16.52 -0.79 15.80
CA GLN A 60 -15.22 -1.39 16.08
C GLN A 60 -14.28 -1.29 14.88
N ASP A 61 -14.78 -1.55 13.67
CA ASP A 61 -13.99 -1.43 12.43
C ASP A 61 -13.57 0.02 12.18
N ILE A 62 -14.49 0.97 12.39
CA ILE A 62 -14.19 2.39 12.29
C ILE A 62 -13.10 2.76 13.31
N GLN A 63 -13.24 2.39 14.58
CA GLN A 63 -12.27 2.70 15.63
C GLN A 63 -10.89 2.09 15.39
N ASN A 64 -10.83 0.93 14.71
CA ASN A 64 -9.61 0.29 14.29
C ASN A 64 -8.99 0.89 13.02
N GLY A 65 -9.60 1.92 12.43
CA GLY A 65 -9.09 2.62 11.25
C GLY A 65 -9.29 1.86 9.92
N LEU A 66 -10.09 0.78 9.91
CA LEU A 66 -10.23 -0.11 8.74
C LEU A 66 -10.90 0.55 7.52
N TYR A 67 -11.57 1.66 7.68
CA TYR A 67 -12.14 2.41 6.55
C TYR A 67 -11.23 3.56 6.10
N GLY A 68 -10.31 4.03 6.95
CA GLY A 68 -9.47 5.19 6.67
C GLY A 68 -8.33 4.94 5.69
N PHE A 69 -7.70 3.75 5.73
CA PHE A 69 -6.43 3.51 5.04
C PHE A 69 -6.53 3.50 3.51
N ASN A 70 -7.62 2.97 2.94
CA ASN A 70 -7.83 3.01 1.50
C ASN A 70 -8.05 4.45 1.01
N GLY A 71 -8.75 5.30 1.80
CA GLY A 71 -8.88 6.71 1.50
C GLY A 71 -7.57 7.48 1.60
N ALA A 72 -6.72 7.16 2.59
CA ALA A 72 -5.39 7.73 2.67
C ALA A 72 -4.58 7.47 1.40
N LEU A 73 -4.51 6.19 0.96
CA LEU A 73 -3.81 5.79 -0.25
C LEU A 73 -4.41 6.42 -1.51
N THR A 74 -5.75 6.48 -1.61
CA THR A 74 -6.44 7.11 -2.76
C THR A 74 -6.11 8.60 -2.83
N GLY A 75 -6.13 9.29 -1.69
CA GLY A 75 -5.78 10.70 -1.64
C GLY A 75 -4.33 10.97 -2.05
N ILE A 76 -3.40 10.19 -1.50
CA ILE A 76 -1.98 10.27 -1.87
C ILE A 76 -1.81 10.01 -3.37
N ALA A 77 -2.42 8.94 -3.92
CA ALA A 77 -2.28 8.59 -5.33
C ALA A 77 -2.76 9.71 -6.26
N VAL A 78 -3.91 10.33 -5.97
CA VAL A 78 -4.42 11.43 -6.81
C VAL A 78 -3.41 12.57 -6.89
N PHE A 79 -2.81 13.01 -5.77
CA PHE A 79 -1.87 14.12 -5.75
C PHE A 79 -0.41 13.70 -6.04
N CYS A 80 -0.14 12.39 -6.09
CA CYS A 80 1.13 11.87 -6.60
C CYS A 80 1.18 11.89 -8.13
N PHE A 81 0.04 11.62 -8.78
CA PHE A 81 -0.04 11.54 -10.23
C PHE A 81 -0.51 12.83 -10.91
N PHE A 82 -1.19 13.72 -10.21
CA PHE A 82 -1.78 14.92 -10.80
C PHE A 82 -1.51 16.19 -9.97
N GLU A 83 -1.46 17.33 -10.64
CA GLU A 83 -1.40 18.62 -9.97
C GLU A 83 -2.65 18.89 -9.12
N VAL A 84 -2.46 19.63 -8.02
CA VAL A 84 -3.55 20.00 -7.13
C VAL A 84 -4.39 21.10 -7.78
N ASN A 85 -5.63 20.76 -8.13
CA ASN A 85 -6.63 21.67 -8.67
C ASN A 85 -8.03 21.24 -8.21
N LEU A 86 -9.06 22.00 -8.57
CA LEU A 86 -10.42 21.70 -8.13
C LEU A 86 -10.89 20.30 -8.55
N ILE A 87 -10.55 19.85 -9.78
CA ILE A 87 -10.97 18.55 -10.29
C ILE A 87 -10.30 17.42 -9.49
N THR A 88 -8.99 17.53 -9.21
CA THR A 88 -8.25 16.52 -8.46
C THR A 88 -8.62 16.50 -6.97
N ILE A 89 -8.98 17.66 -6.37
CA ILE A 89 -9.57 17.74 -5.03
C ILE A 89 -10.91 17.00 -4.97
N LEU A 90 -11.80 17.25 -5.95
CA LEU A 90 -13.08 16.53 -6.04
C LEU A 90 -12.88 15.03 -6.27
N ALA A 91 -11.89 14.65 -7.07
CA ALA A 91 -11.52 13.26 -7.29
C ALA A 91 -11.03 12.58 -5.98
N LEU A 92 -10.20 13.27 -5.18
CA LEU A 92 -9.79 12.78 -3.86
C LEU A 92 -11.01 12.54 -2.95
N ILE A 93 -11.93 13.51 -2.87
CA ILE A 93 -13.14 13.39 -2.04
C ILE A 93 -14.00 12.21 -2.51
N LEU A 94 -14.32 12.15 -3.78
CA LEU A 94 -15.11 11.07 -4.38
C LEU A 94 -14.45 9.70 -4.15
N GLY A 95 -13.16 9.61 -4.44
CA GLY A 95 -12.39 8.38 -4.28
C GLY A 95 -12.32 7.88 -2.85
N SER A 96 -12.16 8.79 -1.89
CA SER A 96 -12.16 8.44 -0.47
C SER A 96 -13.50 7.84 -0.03
N VAL A 97 -14.61 8.40 -0.51
CA VAL A 97 -15.96 7.83 -0.24
C VAL A 97 -16.14 6.49 -0.93
N LEU A 98 -15.82 6.39 -2.23
CA LEU A 98 -15.96 5.15 -3.00
C LEU A 98 -15.11 4.02 -2.41
N SER A 99 -13.87 4.30 -1.99
CA SER A 99 -13.01 3.29 -1.37
C SER A 99 -13.61 2.75 -0.07
N THR A 100 -14.33 3.58 0.69
CA THR A 100 -15.06 3.17 1.90
C THR A 100 -16.23 2.23 1.58
N LEU A 101 -17.00 2.54 0.54
CA LEU A 101 -18.13 1.70 0.11
C LEU A 101 -17.65 0.34 -0.37
N ILE A 102 -16.62 0.33 -1.24
CA ILE A 102 -16.04 -0.90 -1.78
C ILE A 102 -15.41 -1.73 -0.65
N MET A 103 -14.71 -1.09 0.31
CA MET A 103 -14.15 -1.77 1.49
C MET A 103 -15.23 -2.50 2.29
N HIS A 104 -16.37 -1.85 2.54
CA HIS A 104 -17.48 -2.46 3.27
C HIS A 104 -18.06 -3.68 2.53
N PHE A 105 -18.19 -3.59 1.22
CA PHE A 105 -18.67 -4.69 0.39
C PHE A 105 -17.68 -5.87 0.36
N PHE A 106 -16.42 -5.60 0.04
CA PHE A 106 -15.38 -6.64 -0.07
C PHE A 106 -15.13 -7.38 1.24
N LYS A 107 -15.19 -6.68 2.38
CA LYS A 107 -15.00 -7.29 3.70
C LYS A 107 -15.94 -8.47 3.98
N LYS A 108 -17.10 -8.51 3.32
CA LYS A 108 -18.07 -9.61 3.46
C LYS A 108 -17.72 -10.84 2.61
N LEU A 109 -16.90 -10.65 1.58
CA LEU A 109 -16.60 -11.69 0.58
C LEU A 109 -15.19 -12.25 0.75
N LEU A 110 -14.19 -11.39 0.85
CA LEU A 110 -12.76 -11.70 0.83
C LEU A 110 -12.01 -10.74 1.77
N PRO A 111 -10.79 -11.09 2.22
CA PRO A 111 -9.89 -10.11 2.83
C PRO A 111 -9.64 -8.97 1.84
N PRO A 112 -10.14 -7.74 2.12
CA PRO A 112 -10.14 -6.69 1.10
C PRO A 112 -8.75 -6.13 0.81
N PHE A 113 -7.86 -6.13 1.81
CA PHE A 113 -6.56 -5.48 1.72
C PHE A 113 -6.68 -4.07 1.12
N THR A 114 -5.83 -3.74 0.15
CA THR A 114 -5.87 -2.49 -0.60
C THR A 114 -6.64 -2.60 -1.93
N ALA A 115 -7.40 -3.68 -2.18
CA ALA A 115 -8.22 -3.80 -3.39
C ALA A 115 -9.17 -2.61 -3.61
N PRO A 116 -9.86 -2.09 -2.56
CA PRO A 116 -10.70 -0.90 -2.72
C PRO A 116 -9.93 0.33 -3.23
N PHE A 117 -8.73 0.55 -2.67
CA PHE A 117 -7.83 1.60 -3.15
C PHE A 117 -7.44 1.40 -4.62
N VAL A 118 -6.99 0.20 -5.00
CA VAL A 118 -6.56 -0.11 -6.38
C VAL A 118 -7.68 0.15 -7.37
N MET A 119 -8.88 -0.39 -7.12
CA MET A 119 -10.03 -0.26 -8.02
C MET A 119 -10.45 1.20 -8.19
N VAL A 120 -10.55 1.93 -7.09
CA VAL A 120 -10.96 3.33 -7.10
C VAL A 120 -9.88 4.21 -7.74
N SER A 121 -8.61 3.99 -7.42
CA SER A 121 -7.53 4.78 -8.00
C SER A 121 -7.38 4.54 -9.50
N TRP A 122 -7.51 3.30 -9.98
CA TRP A 122 -7.58 3.05 -11.42
C TRP A 122 -8.75 3.78 -12.08
N PHE A 123 -9.94 3.68 -11.51
CA PHE A 123 -11.10 4.41 -12.03
C PHE A 123 -10.83 5.92 -12.11
N LEU A 124 -10.31 6.53 -11.04
CA LEU A 124 -10.02 7.96 -10.99
C LEU A 124 -8.89 8.37 -11.93
N ILE A 125 -7.75 7.66 -11.91
CA ILE A 125 -6.59 7.99 -12.74
C ILE A 125 -6.98 7.95 -14.22
N TYR A 126 -7.61 6.86 -14.66
CA TYR A 126 -8.00 6.75 -16.07
C TYR A 126 -9.16 7.68 -16.45
N SER A 127 -10.08 8.00 -15.53
CA SER A 127 -11.10 9.02 -15.78
C SER A 127 -10.46 10.42 -15.90
N LEU A 128 -9.53 10.79 -15.02
CA LEU A 128 -8.84 12.07 -15.09
C LEU A 128 -8.04 12.20 -16.40
N LEU A 129 -7.35 11.14 -16.81
CA LEU A 129 -6.55 11.14 -18.05
C LEU A 129 -7.42 11.21 -19.31
N PHE A 130 -8.43 10.35 -19.42
CA PHE A 130 -9.12 10.15 -20.70
C PHE A 130 -10.43 10.97 -20.82
N LEU A 131 -11.15 11.20 -19.70
CA LEU A 131 -12.40 11.99 -19.75
C LEU A 131 -12.13 13.47 -19.48
N PHE A 132 -11.31 13.78 -18.48
CA PHE A 132 -11.02 15.17 -18.07
C PHE A 132 -9.74 15.72 -18.68
N GLN A 133 -8.95 14.90 -19.39
CA GLN A 133 -7.69 15.28 -20.06
C GLN A 133 -6.70 16.01 -19.12
N VAL A 134 -6.69 15.63 -17.85
CA VAL A 134 -5.73 16.14 -16.87
C VAL A 134 -4.38 15.43 -17.09
N PRO A 135 -3.28 16.13 -17.38
CA PRO A 135 -1.99 15.47 -17.61
C PRO A 135 -1.42 14.90 -16.33
N LEU A 136 -0.68 13.79 -16.46
CA LEU A 136 0.13 13.27 -15.37
C LEU A 136 1.28 14.23 -15.06
N LEU A 137 1.67 14.28 -13.79
CA LEU A 137 2.90 14.94 -13.38
C LEU A 137 4.09 14.25 -14.07
N SER A 138 4.98 15.06 -14.64
CA SER A 138 6.20 14.54 -15.26
C SER A 138 7.14 14.00 -14.18
N SER A 139 7.48 12.72 -14.24
CA SER A 139 8.60 12.21 -13.47
C SER A 139 9.89 12.56 -14.19
N THR A 140 10.83 13.19 -13.51
CA THR A 140 12.21 13.32 -14.01
C THR A 140 12.83 11.93 -13.98
N ALA A 141 13.03 11.33 -15.15
CA ALA A 141 13.76 10.07 -15.25
C ALA A 141 15.21 10.31 -14.83
N SER A 142 15.62 9.75 -13.68
CA SER A 142 17.02 9.61 -13.33
C SER A 142 17.56 8.34 -14.01
N THR A 143 18.73 8.40 -14.61
CA THR A 143 19.40 7.22 -15.14
C THR A 143 20.46 6.75 -14.13
N GLU A 144 20.03 5.95 -13.18
CA GLU A 144 20.93 5.37 -12.18
C GLU A 144 21.70 4.19 -12.80
N THR A 145 23.03 4.25 -12.71
CA THR A 145 23.93 3.25 -13.32
C THR A 145 24.37 2.17 -12.32
N HIS A 146 24.04 2.31 -11.04
CA HIS A 146 24.44 1.39 -9.98
C HIS A 146 23.39 1.28 -8.89
N LEU A 147 23.46 0.16 -8.14
CA LEU A 147 22.57 -0.07 -7.01
C LEU A 147 23.02 0.73 -5.79
N GLN A 148 22.07 1.40 -5.18
CA GLN A 148 22.22 2.13 -3.91
C GLN A 148 21.45 1.39 -2.81
N ILE A 149 22.13 0.51 -2.08
CA ILE A 149 21.51 -0.40 -1.09
C ILE A 149 20.61 0.33 -0.09
N SER A 150 21.03 1.50 0.41
CA SER A 150 20.24 2.32 1.31
C SER A 150 18.93 2.78 0.68
N SER A 151 18.98 3.25 -0.57
CA SER A 151 17.82 3.68 -1.34
C SER A 151 16.88 2.50 -1.64
N VAL A 152 17.43 1.38 -2.13
CA VAL A 152 16.69 0.15 -2.41
C VAL A 152 15.83 -0.28 -1.21
N LEU A 153 16.47 -0.39 -0.04
CA LEU A 153 15.77 -0.86 1.15
C LEU A 153 14.80 0.17 1.69
N ALA A 154 15.24 1.40 1.91
CA ALA A 154 14.40 2.42 2.51
C ALA A 154 13.23 2.82 1.60
N ASN A 155 13.49 3.05 0.30
CA ASN A 155 12.44 3.42 -0.64
C ASN A 155 11.41 2.30 -0.82
N SER A 156 11.78 1.01 -0.67
CA SER A 156 10.80 -0.08 -0.67
C SER A 156 9.73 0.09 0.41
N PHE A 157 10.07 0.60 1.59
CA PHE A 157 9.10 0.95 2.62
C PHE A 157 8.31 2.22 2.27
N GLY A 158 9.01 3.26 1.83
CA GLY A 158 8.38 4.52 1.45
C GLY A 158 7.38 4.38 0.31
N GLN A 159 7.70 3.59 -0.71
CA GLN A 159 6.86 3.37 -1.89
C GLN A 159 5.50 2.74 -1.59
N VAL A 160 5.31 2.10 -0.44
CA VAL A 160 3.97 1.64 -0.02
C VAL A 160 2.97 2.80 0.03
N MET A 161 3.46 4.02 0.33
CA MET A 161 2.66 5.26 0.35
C MET A 161 3.20 6.32 -0.63
N PHE A 162 3.81 5.89 -1.74
CA PHE A 162 4.33 6.77 -2.80
C PHE A 162 5.43 7.74 -2.33
N GLN A 163 6.25 7.31 -1.36
CA GLN A 163 7.33 8.14 -0.84
C GLN A 163 8.69 7.59 -1.26
N GLU A 164 9.32 8.23 -2.22
CA GLU A 164 10.69 7.92 -2.65
C GLU A 164 11.67 8.75 -1.84
N ASN A 165 11.90 8.35 -0.59
CA ASN A 165 12.78 9.06 0.33
C ASN A 165 13.33 8.12 1.40
N VAL A 166 14.65 8.11 1.56
CA VAL A 166 15.35 7.21 2.49
C VAL A 166 14.93 7.43 3.94
N ILE A 167 14.83 8.70 4.38
CA ILE A 167 14.45 9.03 5.77
C ILE A 167 13.01 8.59 6.03
N THR A 168 12.11 8.83 5.10
CA THR A 168 10.71 8.39 5.19
C THR A 168 10.61 6.87 5.27
N GLY A 169 11.37 6.15 4.45
CA GLY A 169 11.42 4.69 4.49
C GLY A 169 11.91 4.14 5.83
N ILE A 170 12.94 4.76 6.43
CA ILE A 170 13.41 4.41 7.77
C ILE A 170 12.34 4.67 8.82
N LEU A 171 11.64 5.81 8.77
CA LEU A 171 10.53 6.10 9.68
C LEU A 171 9.40 5.07 9.55
N PHE A 172 9.12 4.59 8.33
CA PHE A 172 8.11 3.56 8.08
C PHE A 172 8.52 2.20 8.66
N LEU A 173 9.78 1.80 8.49
CA LEU A 173 10.29 0.59 9.13
C LEU A 173 10.21 0.69 10.67
N LEU A 174 10.58 1.81 11.24
CA LEU A 174 10.48 2.06 12.69
C LEU A 174 9.01 2.02 13.16
N ALA A 175 8.08 2.57 12.38
CA ALA A 175 6.64 2.53 12.68
C ALA A 175 6.11 1.09 12.77
N ILE A 176 6.55 0.21 11.87
CA ILE A 176 6.20 -1.22 11.91
C ILE A 176 6.86 -1.88 13.13
N PHE A 177 8.14 -1.61 13.36
CA PHE A 177 8.93 -2.21 14.44
C PHE A 177 8.35 -1.92 15.83
N ILE A 178 7.91 -0.68 16.09
CA ILE A 178 7.30 -0.27 17.37
C ILE A 178 6.03 -1.08 17.64
N ASN A 179 5.22 -1.37 16.64
CA ASN A 179 3.98 -2.12 16.80
C ASN A 179 4.21 -3.64 16.80
N ASN A 180 5.04 -4.14 15.87
CA ASN A 180 5.27 -5.58 15.72
C ASN A 180 6.66 -5.87 15.13
N LYS A 181 7.58 -6.30 15.99
CA LYS A 181 8.96 -6.63 15.61
C LYS A 181 9.04 -7.76 14.58
N LEU A 182 8.17 -8.77 14.67
CA LEU A 182 8.17 -9.88 13.71
C LEU A 182 7.74 -9.41 12.32
N MET A 183 6.70 -8.57 12.24
CA MET A 183 6.29 -7.94 10.96
C MET A 183 7.42 -7.09 10.37
N ALA A 184 8.16 -6.34 11.19
CA ALA A 184 9.30 -5.54 10.72
C ALA A 184 10.41 -6.42 10.14
N LEU A 185 10.73 -7.57 10.77
CA LEU A 185 11.72 -8.51 10.26
C LEU A 185 11.26 -9.13 8.91
N TYR A 186 10.01 -9.56 8.81
CA TYR A 186 9.47 -10.06 7.55
C TYR A 186 9.41 -8.99 6.47
N ALA A 187 9.08 -7.75 6.82
CA ALA A 187 9.07 -6.63 5.90
C ALA A 187 10.47 -6.32 5.36
N LEU A 188 11.50 -6.35 6.24
CA LEU A 188 12.89 -6.17 5.81
C LEU A 188 13.36 -7.32 4.90
N PHE A 189 13.05 -8.57 5.27
CA PHE A 189 13.30 -9.73 4.42
C PHE A 189 12.63 -9.57 3.05
N ALA A 190 11.39 -9.08 3.02
CA ALA A 190 10.63 -8.88 1.78
C ALA A 190 11.20 -7.75 0.91
N ALA A 191 11.67 -6.65 1.53
CA ALA A 191 12.36 -5.58 0.80
C ALA A 191 13.61 -6.12 0.08
N ILE A 192 14.41 -6.94 0.77
CA ILE A 192 15.61 -7.56 0.21
C ILE A 192 15.23 -8.55 -0.90
N LEU A 193 14.37 -9.52 -0.61
CA LEU A 193 14.03 -10.58 -1.56
C LEU A 193 13.25 -10.05 -2.78
N GLY A 194 12.36 -9.08 -2.60
CA GLY A 194 11.63 -8.44 -3.70
C GLY A 194 12.58 -7.69 -4.63
N SER A 195 13.53 -6.92 -4.07
CA SER A 195 14.54 -6.22 -4.86
C SER A 195 15.50 -7.17 -5.58
N LEU A 196 15.94 -8.25 -4.92
CA LEU A 196 16.74 -9.30 -5.55
C LEU A 196 15.97 -10.00 -6.68
N SER A 197 14.67 -10.26 -6.47
CA SER A 197 13.82 -10.83 -7.52
C SER A 197 13.71 -9.87 -8.71
N GLY A 198 13.60 -8.57 -8.49
CA GLY A 198 13.63 -7.55 -9.55
C GLY A 198 14.92 -7.60 -10.37
N LEU A 199 16.08 -7.73 -9.71
CA LEU A 199 17.38 -7.91 -10.39
C LEU A 199 17.39 -9.17 -11.25
N VAL A 200 16.95 -10.31 -10.71
CA VAL A 200 16.90 -11.59 -11.43
C VAL A 200 15.97 -11.52 -12.64
N PHE A 201 14.87 -10.76 -12.53
CA PHE A 201 13.94 -10.56 -13.64
C PHE A 201 14.38 -9.47 -14.63
N GLY A 202 15.55 -8.84 -14.43
CA GLY A 202 16.15 -7.89 -15.36
C GLY A 202 15.58 -6.47 -15.30
N GLU A 203 15.06 -6.05 -14.15
CA GLU A 203 14.59 -4.68 -13.95
C GLU A 203 15.75 -3.68 -13.86
N SER A 204 15.48 -2.44 -14.26
CA SER A 204 16.46 -1.35 -14.23
C SER A 204 16.88 -0.98 -12.79
N PHE A 205 18.08 -0.46 -12.64
CA PHE A 205 18.54 0.04 -11.34
C PHE A 205 17.68 1.19 -10.82
N ASP A 206 17.11 2.02 -11.71
CA ASP A 206 16.18 3.08 -11.31
C ASP A 206 14.94 2.52 -10.61
N ASN A 207 14.28 1.53 -11.21
CA ASN A 207 13.10 0.89 -10.62
C ASN A 207 13.42 0.17 -9.31
N ILE A 208 14.63 -0.35 -9.15
CA ILE A 208 15.05 -1.04 -7.94
C ILE A 208 15.43 -0.03 -6.85
N ASN A 209 16.20 1.01 -7.18
CA ASN A 209 16.60 2.07 -6.24
C ASN A 209 15.41 2.90 -5.74
N SER A 210 14.39 3.11 -6.60
CA SER A 210 13.14 3.77 -6.20
C SER A 210 12.25 2.90 -5.31
N GLY A 211 12.58 1.60 -5.09
CA GLY A 211 11.84 0.69 -4.21
C GLY A 211 10.62 0.02 -4.86
N LEU A 212 10.41 0.19 -6.17
CA LEU A 212 9.26 -0.36 -6.89
C LEU A 212 9.21 -1.90 -6.89
N MET A 213 10.33 -2.58 -6.65
CA MET A 213 10.37 -4.04 -6.58
C MET A 213 10.08 -4.57 -5.17
N GLY A 214 10.22 -3.74 -4.12
CA GLY A 214 10.09 -4.16 -2.73
C GLY A 214 8.72 -3.89 -2.08
N TYR A 215 8.00 -2.83 -2.47
CA TYR A 215 6.84 -2.35 -1.71
C TYR A 215 5.65 -3.34 -1.70
N ASN A 216 5.33 -3.99 -2.82
CA ASN A 216 4.31 -5.03 -2.88
C ASN A 216 4.72 -6.27 -2.08
N ALA A 217 6.00 -6.64 -2.13
CA ALA A 217 6.59 -7.73 -1.37
C ALA A 217 6.46 -7.49 0.14
N ILE A 218 6.75 -6.27 0.62
CA ILE A 218 6.58 -5.86 2.02
C ILE A 218 5.13 -6.06 2.47
N LEU A 219 4.17 -5.60 1.69
CA LEU A 219 2.75 -5.76 2.02
C LEU A 219 2.33 -7.23 2.08
N CYS A 220 2.80 -8.08 1.15
CA CYS A 220 2.58 -9.53 1.20
C CYS A 220 3.13 -10.14 2.49
N ALA A 221 4.36 -9.79 2.86
CA ALA A 221 5.02 -10.33 4.03
C ALA A 221 4.32 -9.94 5.34
N ILE A 222 3.88 -8.69 5.46
CA ILE A 222 3.15 -8.22 6.64
C ILE A 222 1.75 -8.86 6.71
N ALA A 223 1.04 -8.95 5.58
CA ALA A 223 -0.32 -9.50 5.53
C ALA A 223 -0.36 -11.01 5.86
N LEU A 224 0.69 -11.75 5.49
CA LEU A 224 0.82 -13.19 5.72
C LEU A 224 1.66 -13.53 6.96
N CYS A 225 2.12 -12.53 7.72
CA CYS A 225 3.01 -12.71 8.86
C CYS A 225 2.49 -13.76 9.84
N GLY A 226 3.27 -14.81 10.07
CA GLY A 226 2.98 -15.89 11.00
C GLY A 226 4.24 -16.46 11.66
N LYS A 227 4.07 -17.34 12.64
CA LYS A 227 5.17 -17.91 13.44
C LYS A 227 5.59 -19.31 13.02
N LYS A 228 4.85 -19.95 12.13
CA LYS A 228 5.14 -21.33 11.68
C LYS A 228 6.15 -21.33 10.54
N ARG A 229 6.96 -22.39 10.43
CA ARG A 229 7.87 -22.57 9.28
C ARG A 229 7.14 -22.59 7.94
N SER A 230 5.94 -23.15 7.90
CA SER A 230 5.08 -23.11 6.71
C SER A 230 4.73 -21.69 6.27
N ASP A 231 4.55 -20.78 7.23
CA ASP A 231 4.20 -19.38 6.93
C ASP A 231 5.35 -18.69 6.19
N PHE A 232 6.61 -18.96 6.58
CA PHE A 232 7.78 -18.45 5.89
C PHE A 232 7.83 -18.86 4.40
N LEU A 233 7.53 -20.12 4.09
CA LEU A 233 7.49 -20.58 2.69
C LEU A 233 6.39 -19.88 1.89
N TRP A 234 5.20 -19.72 2.47
CA TRP A 234 4.10 -19.00 1.83
C TRP A 234 4.40 -17.52 1.62
N ILE A 235 5.04 -16.88 2.60
CA ILE A 235 5.50 -15.49 2.51
C ILE A 235 6.53 -15.35 1.38
N THR A 236 7.51 -16.23 1.32
CA THR A 236 8.54 -16.24 0.25
C THR A 236 7.90 -16.37 -1.13
N GLY A 237 6.96 -17.30 -1.28
CA GLY A 237 6.20 -17.46 -2.54
C GLY A 237 5.38 -16.22 -2.90
N ALA A 238 4.73 -15.58 -1.92
CA ALA A 238 3.97 -14.35 -2.14
C ALA A 238 4.86 -13.18 -2.58
N ILE A 239 6.05 -13.04 -1.97
CA ILE A 239 7.04 -12.02 -2.32
C ILE A 239 7.44 -12.13 -3.79
N ILE A 240 7.90 -13.32 -4.20
CA ILE A 240 8.37 -13.56 -5.57
C ILE A 240 7.22 -13.36 -6.56
N LEU A 241 6.03 -13.89 -6.25
CA LEU A 241 4.85 -13.76 -7.10
C LEU A 241 4.41 -12.28 -7.23
N SER A 242 4.39 -11.52 -6.15
CA SER A 242 4.02 -10.10 -6.20
C SER A 242 5.00 -9.27 -7.01
N THR A 243 6.30 -9.52 -6.90
CA THR A 243 7.32 -8.84 -7.71
C THR A 243 7.17 -9.21 -9.19
N PHE A 244 6.98 -10.49 -9.50
CA PHE A 244 6.71 -10.94 -10.88
C PHE A 244 5.45 -10.27 -11.47
N LEU A 245 4.34 -10.26 -10.72
CA LEU A 245 3.09 -9.62 -11.15
C LEU A 245 3.29 -8.11 -11.35
N ASN A 246 4.08 -7.44 -10.49
CA ASN A 246 4.38 -6.03 -10.65
C ASN A 246 5.07 -5.74 -11.99
N ILE A 247 6.06 -6.53 -12.33
CA ILE A 247 6.82 -6.41 -13.59
C ILE A 247 5.92 -6.67 -14.81
N VAL A 248 5.14 -7.75 -14.76
CA VAL A 248 4.24 -8.12 -15.87
C VAL A 248 3.19 -7.04 -16.11
N LEU A 249 2.53 -6.57 -15.05
CA LEU A 249 1.51 -5.51 -15.18
C LEU A 249 2.12 -4.19 -15.64
N ALA A 250 3.29 -3.80 -15.13
CA ALA A 250 3.97 -2.58 -15.56
C ALA A 250 4.32 -2.61 -17.05
N LYS A 251 4.78 -3.76 -17.57
CA LYS A 251 5.07 -3.95 -19.01
C LYS A 251 3.84 -3.82 -19.92
N THR A 252 2.63 -3.98 -19.39
CA THR A 252 1.37 -3.71 -20.14
C THR A 252 0.98 -2.23 -20.15
N GLY A 253 1.76 -1.35 -19.50
CA GLY A 253 1.45 0.08 -19.39
C GLY A 253 0.44 0.41 -18.28
N ILE A 254 0.07 -0.56 -17.44
CA ILE A 254 -0.84 -0.34 -16.33
C ILE A 254 -0.06 0.23 -15.12
N ILE A 255 -0.56 1.29 -14.52
CA ILE A 255 -0.07 1.79 -13.23
C ILE A 255 -0.43 0.73 -12.18
N THR A 256 0.58 -0.01 -11.70
CA THR A 256 0.37 -1.26 -10.93
C THR A 256 -0.26 -1.03 -9.56
N LEU A 257 0.05 0.11 -8.92
CA LEU A 257 -0.37 0.39 -7.54
C LEU A 257 -0.02 -0.82 -6.65
N THR A 258 -0.91 -1.18 -5.72
CA THR A 258 -0.76 -2.38 -4.89
C THR A 258 -1.55 -3.59 -5.41
N ALA A 259 -1.96 -3.60 -6.69
CA ALA A 259 -2.62 -4.76 -7.30
C ALA A 259 -1.79 -6.04 -7.22
N PRO A 260 -0.45 -6.02 -7.49
CA PRO A 260 0.40 -7.20 -7.35
C PRO A 260 0.36 -7.82 -5.96
N PHE A 261 0.38 -7.00 -4.91
CA PHE A 261 0.23 -7.46 -3.53
C PHE A 261 -1.12 -8.14 -3.30
N VAL A 262 -2.22 -7.50 -3.71
CA VAL A 262 -3.58 -8.02 -3.50
C VAL A 262 -3.74 -9.37 -4.20
N LEU A 263 -3.36 -9.45 -5.48
CA LEU A 263 -3.48 -10.66 -6.29
C LEU A 263 -2.60 -11.79 -5.75
N ALA A 264 -1.32 -11.53 -5.46
CA ALA A 264 -0.41 -12.52 -4.91
C ALA A 264 -0.92 -13.07 -3.58
N THR A 265 -1.37 -12.19 -2.68
CA THR A 265 -1.87 -12.61 -1.36
C THR A 265 -3.16 -13.43 -1.48
N TRP A 266 -4.09 -13.06 -2.36
CA TRP A 266 -5.31 -13.85 -2.60
C TRP A 266 -5.00 -15.23 -3.16
N ILE A 267 -4.07 -15.34 -4.11
CA ILE A 267 -3.62 -16.63 -4.66
C ILE A 267 -3.03 -17.50 -3.54
N ILE A 268 -2.11 -16.97 -2.74
CA ILE A 268 -1.48 -17.72 -1.65
C ILE A 268 -2.51 -18.17 -0.60
N LEU A 269 -3.43 -17.30 -0.18
CA LEU A 269 -4.48 -17.67 0.77
C LEU A 269 -5.41 -18.77 0.22
N THR A 270 -5.69 -18.75 -1.07
CA THR A 270 -6.49 -19.79 -1.73
C THR A 270 -5.74 -21.13 -1.74
N LEU A 271 -4.45 -21.13 -2.10
CA LEU A 271 -3.61 -22.33 -2.07
C LEU A 271 -3.48 -22.92 -0.66
N GLN A 272 -3.35 -22.06 0.37
CA GLN A 272 -3.34 -22.50 1.77
C GLN A 272 -4.64 -23.21 2.16
N LYS A 273 -5.80 -22.67 1.76
CA LYS A 273 -7.11 -23.31 2.03
C LYS A 273 -7.24 -24.66 1.36
N ILE A 274 -6.82 -24.80 0.10
CA ILE A 274 -6.86 -26.07 -0.65
C ILE A 274 -6.00 -27.12 0.06
N LYS A 275 -4.77 -26.75 0.48
CA LYS A 275 -3.88 -27.67 1.19
C LYS A 275 -4.47 -28.18 2.51
N ILE A 276 -5.07 -27.28 3.30
CA ILE A 276 -5.69 -27.64 4.58
C ILE A 276 -6.88 -28.58 4.37
N ASN A 277 -7.72 -28.33 3.36
CA ASN A 277 -8.87 -29.17 3.07
C ASN A 277 -8.45 -30.55 2.54
N GLY A 278 -7.41 -30.63 1.70
CA GLY A 278 -6.85 -31.90 1.23
C GLY A 278 -6.28 -32.77 2.35
N GLN A 279 -5.69 -32.15 3.40
CA GLN A 279 -5.19 -32.88 4.57
C GLN A 279 -6.29 -33.36 5.52
N LYS A 280 -7.50 -32.81 5.45
CA LYS A 280 -8.66 -33.27 6.26
C LYS A 280 -9.45 -34.40 5.59
N SER A 281 -9.28 -34.58 4.28
CA SER A 281 -9.95 -35.62 3.49
C SER A 281 -9.07 -36.87 3.23
N ALA A 282 -7.80 -36.82 3.59
CA ALA A 282 -6.86 -37.95 3.59
C ALA A 282 -6.68 -38.49 5.02
#